data_ff4d6c68ea992ae436864b690efa4424
#
_entry.id   ff4d6c68ea992ae436864b690efa4424
#
_cell.length_a   1.000
_cell.length_b   1.000
_cell.length_c   1.000
_cell.angle_alpha   90.00
_cell.angle_beta   90.00
_cell.angle_gamma   90.00
#
_symmetry.space_group_name_H-M   'P 1'
#
loop_
_entity.id
_entity.type
_entity.pdbx_description
1 polymer ?
#
loop_
_entity_poly.entity_id
_entity_poly.type
_entity_poly.pdbx_seq_one_letter_code
_entity_poly.pdbx_strand_id
1 'polypeptide(L)'
;GYISNPSVKDTLINAVDSAIRQDMYVIIDWHILSDGNPMQHIDDAVDFFGEMSERYKDSNAVLYEICNEPNGNVTWNDNVKPYAETVIPVIRANTNAIILVGSPTWSQDLHEAAKNPINAENIMYTCHFYAGTHTDWLRQRIDDCGLPVFVSEWGTSAADGNGGVYLDEAQRWIDFMNERGISWANWSLCDKSESSAALVNLSLIHI
;
A
#
# COMPACT_ATOMS: atom_id res chain seq x y z
N GLY A 1 -3.75 13.18 10.15
CA GLY A 1 -3.41 11.76 10.22
C GLY A 1 -3.42 11.24 11.66
N TYR A 2 -3.11 9.99 11.87
CA TYR A 2 -3.14 9.30 13.18
C TYR A 2 -2.33 10.03 14.27
N ILE A 3 -1.12 10.46 13.97
CA ILE A 3 -0.22 11.14 14.93
C ILE A 3 -0.83 12.43 15.49
N SER A 4 -1.46 13.22 14.63
CA SER A 4 -2.11 14.49 15.05
C SER A 4 -3.54 14.28 15.59
N ASN A 5 -4.15 13.14 15.32
CA ASN A 5 -5.50 12.80 15.77
C ASN A 5 -5.61 11.28 16.07
N PRO A 6 -5.20 10.84 17.27
CA PRO A 6 -5.24 9.42 17.64
C PRO A 6 -6.64 8.77 17.58
N SER A 7 -7.72 9.56 17.63
CA SER A 7 -9.09 9.03 17.52
C SER A 7 -9.39 8.40 16.15
N VAL A 8 -8.59 8.68 15.12
CA VAL A 8 -8.67 8.00 13.82
C VAL A 8 -8.50 6.48 13.98
N LYS A 9 -7.77 6.03 14.99
CA LYS A 9 -7.62 4.60 15.31
C LYS A 9 -8.95 3.91 15.59
N ASP A 10 -9.86 4.55 16.31
CA ASP A 10 -11.18 3.97 16.59
C ASP A 10 -12.00 3.80 15.31
N THR A 11 -11.89 4.76 14.40
CA THR A 11 -12.53 4.68 13.08
C THR A 11 -11.94 3.53 12.25
N LEU A 12 -10.60 3.38 12.25
CA LEU A 12 -9.92 2.27 11.58
C LEU A 12 -10.37 0.92 12.15
N ILE A 13 -10.36 0.76 13.46
CA ILE A 13 -10.80 -0.47 14.14
C ILE A 13 -12.24 -0.84 13.72
N ASN A 14 -13.16 0.14 13.74
CA ASN A 14 -14.54 -0.09 13.33
C ASN A 14 -14.66 -0.51 11.85
N ALA A 15 -13.83 0.07 10.98
CA ALA A 15 -13.79 -0.29 9.56
C ALA A 15 -13.25 -1.71 9.36
N VAL A 16 -12.13 -2.06 10.00
CA VAL A 16 -11.52 -3.39 9.95
C VAL A 16 -12.48 -4.44 10.47
N ASP A 17 -13.07 -4.24 11.66
CA ASP A 17 -14.05 -5.15 12.24
C ASP A 17 -15.27 -5.33 11.34
N SER A 18 -15.69 -4.27 10.64
CA SER A 18 -16.82 -4.34 9.70
C SER A 18 -16.49 -5.13 8.44
N ALA A 19 -15.30 -4.95 7.88
CA ALA A 19 -14.84 -5.68 6.71
C ALA A 19 -14.69 -7.18 7.01
N ILE A 20 -14.09 -7.53 8.15
CA ILE A 20 -13.96 -8.93 8.59
C ILE A 20 -15.35 -9.59 8.71
N ARG A 21 -16.35 -8.89 9.29
CA ARG A 21 -17.73 -9.41 9.37
C ARG A 21 -18.40 -9.65 8.01
N GLN A 22 -17.89 -9.03 6.96
CA GLN A 22 -18.37 -9.19 5.58
C GLN A 22 -17.49 -10.16 4.76
N ASP A 23 -16.66 -10.98 5.42
CA ASP A 23 -15.72 -11.92 4.79
C ASP A 23 -14.76 -11.24 3.79
N MET A 24 -14.34 -10.00 4.07
CA MET A 24 -13.38 -9.26 3.27
C MET A 24 -11.97 -9.35 3.86
N TYR A 25 -10.96 -9.41 3.00
CA TYR A 25 -9.59 -9.11 3.40
C TYR A 25 -9.41 -7.62 3.64
N VAL A 26 -8.55 -7.27 4.59
CA VAL A 26 -8.27 -5.88 4.97
C VAL A 26 -6.77 -5.64 5.01
N ILE A 27 -6.32 -4.59 4.36
CA ILE A 27 -4.96 -4.06 4.50
C ILE A 27 -5.01 -2.91 5.50
N ILE A 28 -4.29 -3.05 6.63
CA ILE A 28 -4.06 -1.95 7.57
C ILE A 28 -2.79 -1.25 7.10
N ASP A 29 -2.95 -0.02 6.60
CA ASP A 29 -1.91 0.74 5.95
C ASP A 29 -1.43 1.93 6.79
N TRP A 30 -0.10 2.03 6.97
CA TRP A 30 0.57 3.23 7.46
C TRP A 30 0.84 4.19 6.31
N HIS A 31 -0.15 5.03 6.05
CA HIS A 31 -0.25 5.83 4.84
C HIS A 31 0.60 7.09 4.89
N ILE A 32 1.91 6.96 4.66
CA ILE A 32 2.83 8.09 4.51
C ILE A 32 2.67 8.74 3.12
N LEU A 33 2.75 10.05 3.07
CA LEU A 33 2.66 10.87 1.85
C LEU A 33 3.72 11.98 1.85
N SER A 34 3.37 13.16 2.40
CA SER A 34 4.27 14.32 2.49
C SER A 34 5.42 14.13 3.47
N ASP A 35 5.25 13.24 4.42
CA ASP A 35 6.27 12.76 5.35
C ASP A 35 7.19 11.67 4.78
N GLY A 36 7.20 11.46 3.49
CA GLY A 36 7.90 10.50 2.61
C GLY A 36 8.96 9.55 3.20
N ASN A 37 9.61 9.91 4.31
CA ASN A 37 10.58 9.05 5.01
C ASN A 37 9.91 8.33 6.19
N PRO A 38 9.73 7.01 6.13
CA PRO A 38 9.06 6.24 7.18
C PRO A 38 9.77 6.30 8.54
N MET A 39 11.07 6.62 8.54
CA MET A 39 11.85 6.78 9.79
C MET A 39 11.41 7.96 10.65
N GLN A 40 10.70 8.96 10.10
CA GLN A 40 10.28 10.15 10.84
C GLN A 40 9.36 9.83 12.01
N HIS A 41 8.54 8.78 11.88
CA HIS A 41 7.53 8.39 12.86
C HIS A 41 7.64 6.90 13.21
N ILE A 42 8.88 6.40 13.29
CA ILE A 42 9.13 4.96 13.52
C ILE A 42 8.58 4.47 14.86
N ASP A 43 8.71 5.27 15.93
CA ASP A 43 8.21 4.90 17.25
C ASP A 43 6.68 4.83 17.26
N ASP A 44 6.01 5.80 16.64
CA ASP A 44 4.54 5.77 16.48
C ASP A 44 4.07 4.57 15.64
N ALA A 45 4.82 4.21 14.59
CA ALA A 45 4.51 3.05 13.77
C ALA A 45 4.70 1.73 14.53
N VAL A 46 5.77 1.61 15.32
CA VAL A 46 6.02 0.45 16.20
C VAL A 46 4.87 0.25 17.18
N ASP A 47 4.46 1.31 17.88
CA ASP A 47 3.36 1.27 18.84
C ASP A 47 2.02 0.90 18.14
N PHE A 48 1.75 1.53 17.00
CA PHE A 48 0.53 1.29 16.22
C PHE A 48 0.46 -0.16 15.73
N PHE A 49 1.51 -0.67 15.08
CA PHE A 49 1.51 -2.03 14.55
C PHE A 49 1.57 -3.08 15.67
N GLY A 50 2.21 -2.78 16.81
CA GLY A 50 2.17 -3.63 17.99
C GLY A 50 0.73 -3.83 18.48
N GLU A 51 -0.02 -2.75 18.63
CA GLU A 51 -1.43 -2.80 19.05
C GLU A 51 -2.32 -3.48 17.99
N MET A 52 -2.19 -3.13 16.73
CA MET A 52 -3.04 -3.69 15.67
C MET A 52 -2.76 -5.17 15.44
N SER A 53 -1.50 -5.59 15.46
CA SER A 53 -1.15 -7.01 15.27
C SER A 53 -1.57 -7.88 16.45
N GLU A 54 -1.49 -7.38 17.69
CA GLU A 54 -2.03 -8.09 18.86
C GLU A 54 -3.56 -8.19 18.80
N ARG A 55 -4.25 -7.11 18.40
CA ARG A 55 -5.71 -7.09 18.29
C ARG A 55 -6.23 -8.10 17.28
N TYR A 56 -5.56 -8.24 16.14
CA TYR A 56 -6.02 -9.07 15.02
C TYR A 56 -5.19 -10.34 14.84
N LYS A 57 -4.45 -10.79 15.85
CA LYS A 57 -3.53 -11.94 15.77
C LYS A 57 -4.18 -13.25 15.33
N ASP A 58 -5.44 -13.43 15.65
CA ASP A 58 -6.21 -14.63 15.32
C ASP A 58 -6.99 -14.49 13.99
N SER A 59 -6.86 -13.36 13.28
CA SER A 59 -7.53 -13.11 12.01
C SER A 59 -6.65 -13.44 10.82
N ASN A 60 -7.13 -14.32 9.94
CA ASN A 60 -6.48 -14.61 8.66
C ASN A 60 -6.86 -13.62 7.55
N ALA A 61 -7.70 -12.63 7.86
CA ALA A 61 -8.19 -11.65 6.88
C ALA A 61 -7.39 -10.34 6.88
N VAL A 62 -6.49 -10.12 7.85
CA VAL A 62 -5.77 -8.86 8.00
C VAL A 62 -4.37 -8.98 7.43
N LEU A 63 -4.00 -8.02 6.57
CA LEU A 63 -2.66 -7.78 6.05
C LEU A 63 -2.17 -6.43 6.60
N TYR A 64 -0.87 -6.23 6.68
CA TYR A 64 -0.26 -5.00 7.18
C TYR A 64 0.61 -4.36 6.11
N GLU A 65 0.29 -3.15 5.67
CA GLU A 65 1.15 -2.33 4.82
C GLU A 65 1.89 -1.33 5.69
N ILE A 66 3.19 -1.56 5.88
CA ILE A 66 3.95 -0.84 6.91
C ILE A 66 4.45 0.53 6.46
N CYS A 67 4.47 0.81 5.17
CA CYS A 67 4.74 2.14 4.62
C CYS A 67 4.18 2.25 3.20
N ASN A 68 3.24 3.17 2.98
CA ASN A 68 2.53 3.37 1.72
C ASN A 68 3.48 3.78 0.57
N GLU A 69 4.01 4.99 0.62
CA GLU A 69 4.76 5.61 -0.49
C GLU A 69 6.02 6.34 -0.02
N PRO A 70 7.10 5.62 0.35
CA PRO A 70 8.38 6.26 0.61
C PRO A 70 8.85 7.08 -0.60
N ASN A 71 9.22 8.35 -0.37
CA ASN A 71 9.53 9.26 -1.47
C ASN A 71 10.56 10.34 -1.08
N GLY A 72 10.89 11.25 -2.02
CA GLY A 72 11.91 12.27 -1.83
C GLY A 72 13.32 11.69 -1.87
N ASN A 73 14.15 12.03 -0.89
CA ASN A 73 15.54 11.56 -0.80
C ASN A 73 15.68 10.23 -0.05
N VAL A 74 14.62 9.44 0.03
CA VAL A 74 14.58 8.16 0.72
C VAL A 74 15.26 7.09 -0.15
N THR A 75 16.10 6.27 0.48
CA THR A 75 16.69 5.09 -0.16
C THR A 75 16.19 3.80 0.50
N TRP A 76 16.28 2.71 -0.25
CA TRP A 76 15.95 1.39 0.29
C TRP A 76 16.85 1.02 1.46
N ASN A 77 18.17 1.12 1.29
CA ASN A 77 19.13 0.62 2.27
C ASN A 77 19.23 1.49 3.53
N ASP A 78 19.09 2.82 3.41
CA ASP A 78 19.33 3.72 4.54
C ASP A 78 18.05 4.07 5.30
N ASN A 79 16.87 3.89 4.69
CA ASN A 79 15.61 4.34 5.28
C ASN A 79 14.55 3.22 5.33
N VAL A 80 14.13 2.68 4.17
CA VAL A 80 12.97 1.79 4.13
C VAL A 80 13.27 0.43 4.75
N LYS A 81 14.40 -0.19 4.39
CA LYS A 81 14.78 -1.50 4.94
C LYS A 81 15.04 -1.44 6.45
N PRO A 82 15.82 -0.49 7.01
CA PRO A 82 15.98 -0.37 8.47
C PRO A 82 14.66 -0.11 9.22
N TYR A 83 13.76 0.69 8.64
CA TYR A 83 12.42 0.87 9.16
C TYR A 83 11.65 -0.45 9.20
N ALA A 84 11.60 -1.16 8.07
CA ALA A 84 10.91 -2.44 7.97
C ALA A 84 11.49 -3.48 8.94
N GLU A 85 12.82 -3.57 9.06
CA GLU A 85 13.50 -4.48 9.99
C GLU A 85 13.22 -4.14 11.47
N THR A 86 12.77 -2.93 11.76
CA THR A 86 12.32 -2.53 13.11
C THR A 86 10.85 -2.89 13.34
N VAL A 87 9.97 -2.63 12.38
CA VAL A 87 8.52 -2.83 12.52
C VAL A 87 8.10 -4.29 12.36
N ILE A 88 8.70 -5.02 11.42
CA ILE A 88 8.34 -6.42 11.13
C ILE A 88 8.42 -7.33 12.37
N PRO A 89 9.47 -7.31 13.19
CA PRO A 89 9.54 -8.13 14.40
C PRO A 89 8.41 -7.87 15.38
N VAL A 90 7.93 -6.63 15.46
CA VAL A 90 6.81 -6.24 16.33
C VAL A 90 5.51 -6.93 15.90
N ILE A 91 5.22 -6.91 14.60
CA ILE A 91 4.07 -7.62 14.03
C ILE A 91 4.24 -9.14 14.19
N ARG A 92 5.43 -9.67 13.91
CA ARG A 92 5.75 -11.11 13.98
C ARG A 92 5.68 -11.69 15.39
N ALA A 93 5.81 -10.85 16.43
CA ALA A 93 5.58 -11.28 17.81
C ALA A 93 4.12 -11.74 18.04
N ASN A 94 3.19 -11.30 17.22
CA ASN A 94 1.76 -11.54 17.38
C ASN A 94 1.15 -12.42 16.29
N THR A 95 1.62 -12.29 15.03
CA THR A 95 0.98 -12.96 13.88
C THR A 95 1.95 -13.25 12.73
N ASN A 96 1.60 -14.27 11.93
CA ASN A 96 2.28 -14.59 10.67
C ASN A 96 1.56 -14.01 9.43
N ALA A 97 0.70 -13.01 9.60
CA ALA A 97 -0.01 -12.35 8.51
C ALA A 97 0.96 -11.79 7.45
N ILE A 98 0.49 -11.62 6.22
CA ILE A 98 1.28 -11.00 5.15
C ILE A 98 1.57 -9.55 5.52
N ILE A 99 2.83 -9.15 5.37
CA ILE A 99 3.28 -7.76 5.50
C ILE A 99 3.68 -7.25 4.13
N LEU A 100 3.11 -6.11 3.75
CA LEU A 100 3.40 -5.37 2.54
C LEU A 100 4.41 -4.27 2.87
N VAL A 101 5.45 -4.14 2.06
CA VAL A 101 6.52 -3.16 2.28
C VAL A 101 6.68 -2.30 1.04
N GLY A 102 6.39 -1.01 1.17
CA GLY A 102 6.64 -0.01 0.13
C GLY A 102 8.12 0.11 -0.21
N SER A 103 8.43 0.64 -1.36
CA SER A 103 9.79 0.94 -1.80
C SER A 103 9.95 2.43 -2.15
N PRO A 104 11.18 2.95 -2.28
CA PRO A 104 11.37 4.34 -2.70
C PRO A 104 10.65 4.70 -4.00
N THR A 105 10.56 5.98 -4.29
CA THR A 105 9.92 6.54 -5.49
C THR A 105 8.45 6.11 -5.59
N TRP A 106 7.69 6.38 -4.49
CA TRP A 106 6.25 6.09 -4.41
C TRP A 106 5.94 4.61 -4.73
N SER A 107 6.65 3.70 -4.05
CA SER A 107 6.49 2.25 -4.19
C SER A 107 6.70 1.71 -5.62
N GLN A 108 7.71 2.27 -6.33
CA GLN A 108 8.08 1.86 -7.69
C GLN A 108 9.48 1.24 -7.79
N ASP A 109 10.36 1.43 -6.80
CA ASP A 109 11.78 1.02 -6.87
C ASP A 109 12.01 -0.41 -6.37
N LEU A 110 11.19 -1.37 -6.84
CA LEU A 110 11.33 -2.81 -6.54
C LEU A 110 12.73 -3.36 -6.85
N HIS A 111 13.37 -2.84 -7.88
CA HIS A 111 14.73 -3.25 -8.29
C HIS A 111 15.80 -2.90 -7.24
N GLU A 112 15.58 -1.88 -6.40
CA GLU A 112 16.48 -1.58 -5.29
C GLU A 112 16.24 -2.54 -4.12
N ALA A 113 14.98 -2.84 -3.83
CA ALA A 113 14.63 -3.85 -2.83
C ALA A 113 15.16 -5.25 -3.20
N ALA A 114 15.11 -5.61 -4.50
CA ALA A 114 15.60 -6.88 -5.00
C ALA A 114 17.11 -7.10 -4.81
N LYS A 115 17.91 -6.03 -4.79
CA LYS A 115 19.37 -6.12 -4.56
C LYS A 115 19.72 -6.48 -3.10
N ASN A 116 18.84 -6.16 -2.18
CA ASN A 116 19.04 -6.37 -0.74
C ASN A 116 17.67 -6.59 -0.05
N PRO A 117 17.00 -7.72 -0.30
CA PRO A 117 15.66 -7.96 0.20
C PRO A 117 15.63 -8.11 1.73
N ILE A 118 14.44 -8.00 2.29
CA ILE A 118 14.17 -8.26 3.70
C ILE A 118 14.25 -9.77 3.95
N ASN A 119 14.99 -10.15 4.98
CA ASN A 119 15.09 -11.54 5.40
C ASN A 119 14.04 -11.87 6.46
N ALA A 120 12.78 -12.02 6.04
CA ALA A 120 11.67 -12.43 6.88
C ALA A 120 10.63 -13.19 6.05
N GLU A 121 9.83 -14.02 6.70
CA GLU A 121 8.77 -14.79 6.05
C GLU A 121 7.51 -13.94 5.83
N ASN A 122 6.69 -14.35 4.85
CA ASN A 122 5.40 -13.72 4.52
C ASN A 122 5.51 -12.20 4.26
N ILE A 123 6.56 -11.80 3.57
CA ILE A 123 6.76 -10.42 3.09
C ILE A 123 6.41 -10.35 1.62
N MET A 124 5.65 -9.34 1.22
CA MET A 124 5.45 -8.95 -0.17
C MET A 124 5.88 -7.49 -0.34
N TYR A 125 6.28 -7.13 -1.56
CA TYR A 125 6.74 -5.79 -1.88
C TYR A 125 5.63 -5.05 -2.64
N THR A 126 5.33 -3.86 -2.15
CA THR A 126 4.29 -3.01 -2.74
C THR A 126 4.75 -2.41 -4.06
N CYS A 127 3.88 -2.44 -5.06
CA CYS A 127 4.01 -1.66 -6.27
C CYS A 127 2.77 -0.78 -6.45
N HIS A 128 2.99 0.52 -6.70
CA HIS A 128 1.92 1.46 -7.05
C HIS A 128 2.04 1.90 -8.49
N PHE A 129 0.91 1.98 -9.20
CA PHE A 129 0.89 2.51 -10.55
C PHE A 129 -0.41 3.26 -10.87
N TYR A 130 -0.30 4.17 -11.82
CA TYR A 130 -1.44 4.84 -12.44
C TYR A 130 -1.32 4.72 -13.96
N ALA A 131 -2.37 4.23 -14.60
CA ALA A 131 -2.34 3.83 -16.02
C ALA A 131 -1.97 4.96 -16.97
N GLY A 132 -2.28 6.22 -16.62
CA GLY A 132 -1.90 7.39 -17.40
C GLY A 132 -0.43 7.81 -17.27
N THR A 133 0.34 7.19 -16.36
CA THR A 133 1.74 7.55 -16.08
C THR A 133 2.69 6.38 -16.22
N HIS A 134 2.29 5.21 -15.73
CA HIS A 134 3.15 4.04 -15.58
C HIS A 134 2.76 2.98 -16.61
N THR A 135 3.74 2.56 -17.40
CA THR A 135 3.53 1.67 -18.55
C THR A 135 4.46 0.46 -18.52
N ASP A 136 4.88 -0.05 -19.68
CA ASP A 136 5.72 -1.26 -19.80
C ASP A 136 7.01 -1.23 -18.95
N TRP A 137 7.60 -0.07 -18.75
CA TRP A 137 8.83 0.05 -17.97
C TRP A 137 8.66 -0.41 -16.51
N LEU A 138 7.49 -0.14 -15.90
CA LEU A 138 7.23 -0.57 -14.52
C LEU A 138 6.80 -2.04 -14.48
N ARG A 139 6.04 -2.53 -15.47
CA ARG A 139 5.75 -3.96 -15.62
C ARG A 139 7.03 -4.78 -15.77
N GLN A 140 7.97 -4.31 -16.59
CA GLN A 140 9.28 -4.96 -16.74
C GLN A 140 10.05 -4.98 -15.42
N ARG A 141 9.98 -3.89 -14.64
CA ARG A 141 10.62 -3.83 -13.31
C ARG A 141 10.04 -4.86 -12.34
N ILE A 142 8.73 -5.11 -12.39
CA ILE A 142 8.08 -6.18 -11.63
C ILE A 142 8.60 -7.55 -12.08
N ASP A 143 8.65 -7.81 -13.38
CA ASP A 143 9.14 -9.09 -13.91
C ASP A 143 10.61 -9.35 -13.55
N ASP A 144 11.44 -8.32 -13.59
CA ASP A 144 12.88 -8.44 -13.35
C ASP A 144 13.26 -8.53 -11.87
N CYS A 145 12.41 -8.07 -10.95
CA CYS A 145 12.78 -7.98 -9.55
C CYS A 145 12.87 -9.34 -8.83
N GLY A 146 12.12 -10.35 -9.30
CA GLY A 146 12.09 -11.67 -8.69
C GLY A 146 11.54 -11.73 -7.26
N LEU A 147 10.86 -10.68 -6.82
CA LEU A 147 10.25 -10.56 -5.50
C LEU A 147 8.74 -10.88 -5.56
N PRO A 148 8.13 -11.36 -4.46
CA PRO A 148 6.69 -11.44 -4.37
C PRO A 148 6.10 -10.02 -4.31
N VAL A 149 5.29 -9.65 -5.30
CA VAL A 149 4.72 -8.31 -5.45
C VAL A 149 3.22 -8.31 -5.15
N PHE A 150 2.77 -7.26 -4.47
CA PHE A 150 1.37 -6.90 -4.31
C PHE A 150 1.16 -5.47 -4.82
N VAL A 151 0.16 -5.25 -5.67
CA VAL A 151 -0.22 -3.91 -6.12
C VAL A 151 -1.28 -3.36 -5.17
N SER A 152 -0.85 -2.74 -4.08
CA SER A 152 -1.76 -2.26 -3.03
C SER A 152 -2.45 -0.94 -3.39
N GLU A 153 -1.97 -0.25 -4.43
CA GLU A 153 -2.61 0.94 -4.97
C GLU A 153 -2.42 1.03 -6.48
N TRP A 154 -3.53 1.25 -7.22
CA TRP A 154 -3.45 1.60 -8.63
C TRP A 154 -4.69 2.36 -9.10
N GLY A 155 -4.52 3.20 -10.13
CA GLY A 155 -5.61 3.98 -10.70
C GLY A 155 -5.63 3.99 -12.22
N THR A 156 -6.80 4.29 -12.81
CA THR A 156 -6.99 4.44 -14.25
C THR A 156 -6.56 5.80 -14.78
N SER A 157 -6.28 6.76 -13.89
CA SER A 157 -5.89 8.15 -14.19
C SER A 157 -4.37 8.31 -14.36
N ALA A 158 -3.92 9.56 -14.46
CA ALA A 158 -2.52 9.91 -14.23
C ALA A 158 -2.18 9.86 -12.73
N ALA A 159 -0.89 9.90 -12.38
CA ALA A 159 -0.39 9.72 -11.02
C ALA A 159 -0.85 10.80 -10.01
N ASP A 160 -1.31 11.94 -10.49
CA ASP A 160 -1.90 13.00 -9.67
C ASP A 160 -3.40 12.79 -9.36
N GLY A 161 -3.96 11.64 -9.75
CA GLY A 161 -5.38 11.31 -9.62
C GLY A 161 -6.27 11.90 -10.72
N ASN A 162 -5.73 12.66 -11.67
CA ASN A 162 -6.46 13.39 -12.71
C ASN A 162 -6.02 12.98 -14.13
N GLY A 163 -6.24 13.84 -15.12
CA GLY A 163 -5.84 13.62 -16.51
C GLY A 163 -6.77 12.72 -17.33
N GLY A 164 -7.91 12.32 -16.76
CA GLY A 164 -8.88 11.45 -17.43
C GLY A 164 -8.67 9.97 -17.12
N VAL A 165 -9.23 9.09 -17.95
CA VAL A 165 -9.25 7.64 -17.74
C VAL A 165 -8.54 6.95 -18.91
N TYR A 166 -7.52 6.16 -18.61
CA TYR A 166 -6.65 5.47 -19.57
C TYR A 166 -7.01 3.98 -19.64
N LEU A 167 -8.16 3.65 -20.20
CA LEU A 167 -8.74 2.31 -20.15
C LEU A 167 -7.89 1.24 -20.85
N ASP A 168 -7.31 1.55 -22.01
CA ASP A 168 -6.49 0.58 -22.75
C ASP A 168 -5.24 0.19 -21.96
N GLU A 169 -4.61 1.15 -21.31
CA GLU A 169 -3.42 0.88 -20.49
C GLU A 169 -3.80 0.22 -19.16
N ALA A 170 -4.92 0.60 -18.56
CA ALA A 170 -5.46 -0.08 -17.38
C ALA A 170 -5.76 -1.55 -17.68
N GLN A 171 -6.33 -1.86 -18.84
CA GLN A 171 -6.59 -3.25 -19.27
C GLN A 171 -5.28 -4.04 -19.40
N ARG A 172 -4.23 -3.46 -20.00
CA ARG A 172 -2.90 -4.10 -20.08
C ARG A 172 -2.33 -4.43 -18.69
N TRP A 173 -2.52 -3.54 -17.72
CA TRP A 173 -2.13 -3.77 -16.35
C TRP A 173 -2.93 -4.90 -15.68
N ILE A 174 -4.25 -4.93 -15.87
CA ILE A 174 -5.10 -6.00 -15.35
C ILE A 174 -4.70 -7.35 -15.95
N ASP A 175 -4.48 -7.42 -17.26
CA ASP A 175 -4.05 -8.63 -17.94
C ASP A 175 -2.68 -9.09 -17.40
N PHE A 176 -1.73 -8.17 -17.27
CA PHE A 176 -0.41 -8.44 -16.71
C PHE A 176 -0.48 -9.01 -15.28
N MET A 177 -1.28 -8.40 -14.41
CA MET A 177 -1.44 -8.86 -13.02
C MET A 177 -2.12 -10.23 -12.96
N ASN A 178 -3.16 -10.44 -13.76
CA ASN A 178 -3.88 -11.72 -13.83
C ASN A 178 -2.98 -12.86 -14.31
N GLU A 179 -2.18 -12.65 -15.37
CA GLU A 179 -1.23 -13.65 -15.88
C GLU A 179 -0.19 -14.10 -14.84
N ARG A 180 0.15 -13.23 -13.92
CA ARG A 180 1.17 -13.46 -12.88
C ARG A 180 0.61 -13.81 -11.50
N GLY A 181 -0.72 -13.80 -11.35
CA GLY A 181 -1.39 -14.01 -10.07
C GLY A 181 -1.08 -12.91 -9.05
N ILE A 182 -0.83 -11.68 -9.49
CA ILE A 182 -0.57 -10.54 -8.62
C ILE A 182 -1.89 -10.01 -8.07
N SER A 183 -2.02 -9.97 -6.75
CA SER A 183 -3.17 -9.37 -6.07
C SER A 183 -3.07 -7.85 -6.10
N TRP A 184 -4.23 -7.18 -6.09
CA TRP A 184 -4.28 -5.73 -6.21
C TRP A 184 -5.47 -5.08 -5.51
N ALA A 185 -5.35 -3.78 -5.21
CA ALA A 185 -6.41 -2.91 -4.74
C ALA A 185 -6.44 -1.63 -5.57
N ASN A 186 -7.64 -1.19 -5.98
CA ASN A 186 -7.83 0.01 -6.79
C ASN A 186 -7.95 1.27 -5.94
N TRP A 187 -7.36 2.36 -6.37
CA TRP A 187 -7.52 3.70 -5.82
C TRP A 187 -8.50 4.51 -6.66
N SER A 188 -9.62 5.04 -6.10
CA SER A 188 -10.10 4.76 -4.76
C SER A 188 -11.62 4.81 -4.73
N LEU A 189 -12.24 4.11 -3.79
CA LEU A 189 -13.68 4.19 -3.53
C LEU A 189 -13.98 5.48 -2.74
N CYS A 190 -13.99 6.61 -3.43
CA CYS A 190 -14.29 7.92 -2.88
C CYS A 190 -15.11 8.74 -3.88
N ASP A 191 -15.66 9.86 -3.41
CA ASP A 191 -16.46 10.83 -4.19
C ASP A 191 -15.72 12.14 -4.44
N LYS A 192 -14.39 12.15 -4.37
CA LYS A 192 -13.58 13.31 -4.70
C LYS A 192 -13.80 13.76 -6.15
N SER A 193 -13.63 15.04 -6.43
CA SER A 193 -13.66 15.58 -7.79
C SER A 193 -12.33 15.33 -8.50
N GLU A 194 -12.02 14.05 -8.76
CA GLU A 194 -10.81 13.62 -9.46
C GLU A 194 -11.11 12.40 -10.34
N SER A 195 -10.29 12.15 -11.38
CA SER A 195 -10.52 11.06 -12.35
C SER A 195 -10.34 9.67 -11.75
N SER A 196 -9.58 9.54 -10.66
CA SER A 196 -9.37 8.27 -9.94
C SER A 196 -10.52 7.89 -9.01
N ALA A 197 -11.45 8.82 -8.72
CA ALA A 197 -12.59 8.55 -7.85
C ALA A 197 -13.58 7.60 -8.51
N ALA A 198 -13.94 6.52 -7.82
CA ALA A 198 -14.88 5.51 -8.33
C ALA A 198 -16.36 5.95 -8.19
N LEU A 199 -16.64 6.94 -7.36
CA LEU A 199 -17.99 7.46 -7.12
C LEU A 199 -18.14 8.86 -7.70
N VAL A 200 -19.34 9.18 -8.16
CA VAL A 200 -19.66 10.54 -8.61
C VAL A 200 -19.81 11.43 -7.39
N ASN A 201 -19.18 12.60 -7.40
CA ASN A 201 -19.37 13.59 -6.34
C ASN A 201 -20.81 14.06 -6.31
N LEU A 202 -21.55 13.74 -5.25
CA LEU A 202 -22.96 14.04 -5.11
C LEU A 202 -23.25 15.54 -5.11
N SER A 203 -22.29 16.40 -4.77
CA SER A 203 -22.45 17.85 -4.85
C SER A 203 -22.56 18.38 -6.28
N LEU A 204 -22.19 17.56 -7.29
CA LEU A 204 -22.31 17.90 -8.72
C LEU A 204 -23.61 17.37 -9.35
N ILE A 205 -24.40 16.59 -8.62
CA ILE A 205 -25.70 16.11 -9.07
C ILE A 205 -26.74 17.18 -8.74
N HIS A 206 -27.04 18.04 -9.69
CA HIS A 206 -28.23 18.91 -9.61
C HIS A 206 -29.46 18.04 -9.89
N ILE A 207 -30.21 17.77 -8.85
CA ILE A 207 -31.56 17.20 -8.94
C ILE A 207 -32.52 18.30 -9.32
#